data_4899353843c660f9410c30485b4c6ade
#
_entry.id   4899353843c660f9410c30485b4c6ade
#
_cell.length_a   1.000
_cell.length_b   1.000
_cell.length_c   1.000
_cell.angle_alpha   90.00
_cell.angle_beta   90.00
_cell.angle_gamma   90.00
#
_symmetry.space_group_name_H-M   'P 1'
#
loop_
_entity.id
_entity.type
_entity.pdbx_description
1 polymer ?
#
loop_
_entity_poly.entity_id
_entity_poly.type
_entity_poly.pdbx_seq_one_letter_code
_entity_poly.pdbx_strand_id
1 'polypeptide(L)'
;GIPVTHRHIATSFAVITGHEDPTKGESTINWSGLATAVDTLVFLMGVENLTNITKNLIANGRSANTPAAVIRWGTKPEQRTLITTVGTAAADVAAANLKPPAIFIVGNVVKLREQLQWFDNKPLFGKTIVVTRARAQASALTRQLEAAGARVIEAPAIKIIPPEDYTPLDKAIENIKTYKWLILTSANGVTSFFN
;
A
#
# COMPACT_ATOMS: atom_id res chain seq x y z
N GLY A 1 -2.45 -9.85 -2.28
CA GLY A 1 -3.50 -10.61 -2.69
C GLY A 1 -3.93 -11.80 -1.85
N ILE A 2 -4.82 -11.57 -0.85
CA ILE A 2 -5.57 -12.65 -0.20
C ILE A 2 -7.04 -12.30 -0.42
N PRO A 3 -7.83 -13.13 -1.14
CA PRO A 3 -9.26 -12.87 -1.32
C PRO A 3 -9.99 -13.23 -0.02
N VAL A 4 -11.16 -12.61 0.22
CA VAL A 4 -12.01 -12.99 1.38
C VAL A 4 -12.91 -14.19 1.06
N THR A 5 -13.24 -14.39 -0.21
CA THR A 5 -13.93 -15.58 -0.71
C THR A 5 -13.24 -16.09 -1.97
N HIS A 6 -13.37 -17.39 -2.24
CA HIS A 6 -12.88 -18.01 -3.46
C HIS A 6 -13.66 -19.29 -3.74
N ARG A 7 -14.04 -19.51 -5.02
CA ARG A 7 -14.76 -20.73 -5.43
C ARG A 7 -14.00 -21.98 -4.98
N HIS A 8 -14.69 -22.93 -4.37
CA HIS A 8 -14.17 -24.21 -3.83
C HIS A 8 -13.30 -24.10 -2.56
N ILE A 9 -13.05 -22.86 -2.01
CA ILE A 9 -12.19 -22.69 -0.81
C ILE A 9 -12.95 -21.99 0.31
N ALA A 10 -13.66 -20.91 0.01
CA ALA A 10 -14.39 -20.12 1.01
C ALA A 10 -15.59 -19.43 0.35
N THR A 11 -16.78 -19.68 0.88
CA THR A 11 -18.05 -19.12 0.39
C THR A 11 -18.56 -17.99 1.27
N SER A 12 -18.03 -17.91 2.49
CA SER A 12 -18.49 -16.95 3.51
C SER A 12 -17.33 -16.25 4.18
N PHE A 13 -17.55 -15.00 4.61
CA PHE A 13 -16.59 -14.25 5.41
C PHE A 13 -17.29 -13.34 6.41
N ALA A 14 -16.58 -12.99 7.48
CA ALA A 14 -16.99 -11.97 8.43
C ALA A 14 -15.86 -10.99 8.70
N VAL A 15 -16.23 -9.73 8.91
CA VAL A 15 -15.30 -8.65 9.34
C VAL A 15 -15.63 -8.26 10.76
N ILE A 16 -14.64 -8.28 11.64
CA ILE A 16 -14.80 -8.10 13.07
C ILE A 16 -13.82 -7.02 13.56
N THR A 17 -14.25 -6.16 14.45
CA THR A 17 -13.36 -5.28 15.21
C THR A 17 -12.71 -6.07 16.34
N GLY A 18 -11.39 -6.29 16.25
CA GLY A 18 -10.64 -7.08 17.24
C GLY A 18 -10.22 -6.31 18.49
N HIS A 19 -10.45 -5.00 18.53
CA HIS A 19 -10.18 -4.16 19.69
C HIS A 19 -11.52 -3.72 20.29
N GLU A 20 -11.94 -4.41 21.34
CA GLU A 20 -13.11 -4.03 22.13
C GLU A 20 -12.69 -3.02 23.23
N ASP A 21 -13.66 -2.29 23.73
CA ASP A 21 -13.46 -1.36 24.85
C ASP A 21 -12.90 -2.12 26.08
N PRO A 22 -11.69 -1.81 26.55
CA PRO A 22 -11.07 -2.52 27.67
C PRO A 22 -11.81 -2.33 29.00
N THR A 23 -12.73 -1.37 29.07
CA THR A 23 -13.56 -1.14 30.27
C THR A 23 -14.78 -2.09 30.34
N LYS A 24 -15.09 -2.81 29.25
CA LYS A 24 -16.15 -3.82 29.26
C LYS A 24 -15.66 -5.10 29.94
N GLY A 25 -16.44 -5.57 30.91
CA GLY A 25 -16.13 -6.81 31.63
C GLY A 25 -16.21 -8.08 30.78
N GLU A 26 -17.01 -8.07 29.71
CA GLU A 26 -17.21 -9.23 28.83
C GLU A 26 -17.15 -8.81 27.35
N SER A 27 -16.60 -9.71 26.51
CA SER A 27 -16.59 -9.56 25.05
C SER A 27 -18.01 -9.63 24.48
N THR A 28 -18.35 -8.71 23.57
CA THR A 28 -19.62 -8.75 22.84
C THR A 28 -19.56 -9.64 21.59
N ILE A 29 -18.40 -10.21 21.29
CA ILE A 29 -18.20 -11.09 20.13
C ILE A 29 -18.75 -12.48 20.48
N ASN A 30 -19.69 -12.96 19.68
CA ASN A 30 -20.16 -14.36 19.77
C ASN A 30 -19.08 -15.32 19.21
N TRP A 31 -18.10 -15.64 20.06
CA TRP A 31 -16.95 -16.49 19.67
C TRP A 31 -17.38 -17.88 19.24
N SER A 32 -18.38 -18.48 19.88
CA SER A 32 -18.84 -19.84 19.55
C SER A 32 -19.48 -19.91 18.16
N GLY A 33 -20.29 -18.93 17.79
CA GLY A 33 -20.83 -18.83 16.45
C GLY A 33 -19.73 -18.44 15.44
N LEU A 34 -18.93 -17.45 15.76
CA LEU A 34 -17.95 -16.90 14.83
C LEU A 34 -16.84 -17.89 14.43
N ALA A 35 -16.36 -18.69 15.39
CA ALA A 35 -15.24 -19.59 15.16
C ALA A 35 -15.54 -20.65 14.08
N THR A 36 -16.79 -21.04 13.86
CA THR A 36 -17.17 -22.14 12.96
C THR A 36 -18.12 -21.74 11.83
N ALA A 37 -18.87 -20.64 11.95
CA ALA A 37 -19.95 -20.29 11.04
C ALA A 37 -19.48 -19.79 9.68
N VAL A 38 -18.25 -19.25 9.55
CA VAL A 38 -17.75 -18.67 8.31
C VAL A 38 -16.35 -19.20 7.98
N ASP A 39 -16.05 -19.24 6.69
CA ASP A 39 -14.79 -19.77 6.18
C ASP A 39 -13.63 -18.82 6.44
N THR A 40 -13.85 -17.52 6.24
CA THR A 40 -12.82 -16.49 6.38
C THR A 40 -13.22 -15.46 7.43
N LEU A 41 -12.27 -15.16 8.34
CA LEU A 41 -12.43 -14.11 9.33
C LEU A 41 -11.41 -13.00 9.06
N VAL A 42 -11.85 -11.76 9.14
CA VAL A 42 -11.01 -10.57 8.99
C VAL A 42 -11.15 -9.71 10.24
N PHE A 43 -10.09 -9.65 11.04
CA PHE A 43 -10.06 -8.81 12.24
C PHE A 43 -9.38 -7.48 11.93
N LEU A 44 -10.14 -6.41 12.08
CA LEU A 44 -9.63 -5.04 12.07
C LEU A 44 -9.18 -4.66 13.50
N MET A 45 -8.11 -3.90 13.62
CA MET A 45 -7.55 -3.42 14.89
C MET A 45 -7.25 -4.55 15.91
N GLY A 46 -7.02 -5.80 15.41
CA GLY A 46 -6.89 -6.98 16.26
C GLY A 46 -5.46 -7.32 16.70
N VAL A 47 -4.44 -6.61 16.19
CA VAL A 47 -3.04 -7.06 16.39
C VAL A 47 -2.59 -6.96 17.84
N GLU A 48 -3.02 -5.93 18.58
CA GLU A 48 -2.70 -5.80 20.02
C GLU A 48 -3.43 -6.83 20.90
N ASN A 49 -4.59 -7.32 20.42
CA ASN A 49 -5.42 -8.30 21.13
C ASN A 49 -5.29 -9.72 20.53
N LEU A 50 -4.25 -9.97 19.72
CA LEU A 50 -4.13 -11.18 18.92
C LEU A 50 -4.10 -12.45 19.76
N THR A 51 -3.45 -12.41 20.93
CA THR A 51 -3.42 -13.52 21.87
C THR A 51 -4.83 -13.94 22.33
N ASN A 52 -5.68 -12.99 22.68
CA ASN A 52 -7.06 -13.27 23.07
C ASN A 52 -7.91 -13.76 21.90
N ILE A 53 -7.76 -13.13 20.72
CA ILE A 53 -8.48 -13.52 19.51
C ILE A 53 -8.17 -14.98 19.16
N THR A 54 -6.89 -15.35 19.10
CA THR A 54 -6.48 -16.71 18.72
C THR A 54 -6.90 -17.73 19.76
N LYS A 55 -6.77 -17.41 21.06
CA LYS A 55 -7.24 -18.25 22.16
C LYS A 55 -8.73 -18.51 22.08
N ASN A 56 -9.55 -17.48 21.87
CA ASN A 56 -11.00 -17.63 21.77
C ASN A 56 -11.40 -18.42 20.52
N LEU A 57 -10.76 -18.20 19.37
CA LEU A 57 -11.03 -18.98 18.16
C LEU A 57 -10.76 -20.46 18.39
N ILE A 58 -9.62 -20.81 18.99
CA ILE A 58 -9.25 -22.21 19.26
C ILE A 58 -10.20 -22.83 20.28
N ALA A 59 -10.49 -22.15 21.38
CA ALA A 59 -11.38 -22.64 22.44
C ALA A 59 -12.81 -22.91 21.92
N ASN A 60 -13.23 -22.21 20.86
CA ASN A 60 -14.54 -22.36 20.24
C ASN A 60 -14.51 -23.16 18.92
N GLY A 61 -13.48 -23.99 18.70
CA GLY A 61 -13.48 -25.01 17.65
C GLY A 61 -12.75 -24.66 16.36
N ARG A 62 -12.13 -23.48 16.23
CA ARG A 62 -11.25 -23.19 15.10
C ARG A 62 -9.92 -23.92 15.29
N SER A 63 -9.50 -24.72 14.31
CA SER A 63 -8.23 -25.43 14.37
C SER A 63 -7.05 -24.45 14.53
N ALA A 64 -6.12 -24.75 15.44
CA ALA A 64 -4.86 -24.02 15.60
C ALA A 64 -4.03 -24.00 14.31
N ASN A 65 -4.16 -25.03 13.45
CA ASN A 65 -3.47 -25.14 12.16
C ASN A 65 -4.17 -24.35 11.04
N THR A 66 -5.31 -23.67 11.31
CA THR A 66 -5.96 -22.86 10.29
C THR A 66 -5.00 -21.77 9.80
N PRO A 67 -4.77 -21.68 8.48
CA PRO A 67 -3.91 -20.65 7.90
C PRO A 67 -4.37 -19.26 8.28
N ALA A 68 -3.41 -18.40 8.58
CA ALA A 68 -3.67 -17.01 8.92
C ALA A 68 -2.60 -16.08 8.34
N ALA A 69 -2.93 -14.81 8.22
CA ALA A 69 -2.00 -13.78 7.78
C ALA A 69 -2.23 -12.48 8.54
N VAL A 70 -1.14 -11.80 8.86
CA VAL A 70 -1.17 -10.43 9.37
C VAL A 70 -0.59 -9.51 8.32
N ILE A 71 -1.35 -8.49 7.91
CA ILE A 71 -0.98 -7.56 6.86
C ILE A 71 -0.94 -6.15 7.45
N ARG A 72 0.25 -5.56 7.48
CA ARG A 72 0.48 -4.18 7.86
C ARG A 72 0.58 -3.31 6.62
N TRP A 73 -0.07 -2.14 6.64
CA TRP A 73 -0.03 -1.14 5.56
C TRP A 73 -0.31 -1.71 4.16
N GLY A 74 -1.35 -2.55 4.07
CA GLY A 74 -1.75 -3.15 2.80
C GLY A 74 -1.87 -2.13 1.67
N THR A 75 -1.36 -2.49 0.49
CA THR A 75 -1.32 -1.65 -0.73
C THR A 75 -0.44 -0.39 -0.64
N LYS A 76 0.44 -0.33 0.36
CA LYS A 76 1.49 0.69 0.42
C LYS A 76 2.86 0.09 0.12
N PRO A 77 3.83 0.87 -0.36
CA PRO A 77 5.19 0.37 -0.63
C PRO A 77 5.87 -0.28 0.59
N GLU A 78 5.45 0.11 1.78
CA GLU A 78 5.95 -0.42 3.04
C GLU A 78 5.16 -1.63 3.56
N GLN A 79 4.27 -2.20 2.76
CA GLN A 79 3.46 -3.36 3.14
C GLN A 79 4.35 -4.48 3.67
N ARG A 80 3.96 -5.03 4.81
CA ARG A 80 4.53 -6.26 5.38
C ARG A 80 3.43 -7.27 5.56
N THR A 81 3.65 -8.47 5.04
CA THR A 81 2.72 -9.58 5.19
C THR A 81 3.44 -10.72 5.91
N LEU A 82 2.87 -11.17 7.01
CA LEU A 82 3.31 -12.31 7.78
C LEU A 82 2.31 -13.45 7.59
N ILE A 83 2.77 -14.56 7.05
CA ILE A 83 1.98 -15.81 6.92
C ILE A 83 2.24 -16.67 8.16
N THR A 84 1.18 -17.19 8.74
CA THR A 84 1.20 -17.91 10.01
C THR A 84 0.00 -18.85 10.10
N THR A 85 -0.26 -19.40 11.29
CA THR A 85 -1.49 -20.11 11.63
C THR A 85 -2.18 -19.45 12.82
N VAL A 86 -3.43 -19.83 13.10
CA VAL A 86 -4.13 -19.31 14.28
C VAL A 86 -3.34 -19.60 15.56
N GLY A 87 -2.73 -20.80 15.65
CA GLY A 87 -2.00 -21.21 16.86
C GLY A 87 -0.68 -20.47 17.09
N THR A 88 -0.02 -20.01 16.04
CA THR A 88 1.32 -19.39 16.15
C THR A 88 1.29 -17.88 15.94
N ALA A 89 0.18 -17.31 15.47
CA ALA A 89 0.09 -15.92 15.04
C ALA A 89 0.57 -14.89 16.07
N ALA A 90 0.22 -15.07 17.36
CA ALA A 90 0.63 -14.15 18.41
C ALA A 90 2.15 -14.14 18.61
N ALA A 91 2.77 -15.33 18.64
CA ALA A 91 4.22 -15.50 18.79
C ALA A 91 4.97 -14.97 17.57
N ASP A 92 4.49 -15.31 16.36
CA ASP A 92 5.11 -14.92 15.09
C ASP A 92 5.07 -13.39 14.88
N VAL A 93 3.94 -12.74 15.25
CA VAL A 93 3.80 -11.27 15.20
C VAL A 93 4.75 -10.59 16.16
N ALA A 94 4.89 -11.13 17.38
CA ALA A 94 5.83 -10.61 18.38
C ALA A 94 7.28 -10.76 17.90
N ALA A 95 7.67 -11.93 17.39
CA ALA A 95 9.01 -12.19 16.85
C ALA A 95 9.34 -11.30 15.64
N ALA A 96 8.35 -11.04 14.75
CA ALA A 96 8.50 -10.17 13.60
C ALA A 96 8.45 -8.67 13.94
N ASN A 97 8.17 -8.29 15.20
CA ASN A 97 7.93 -6.93 15.66
C ASN A 97 6.94 -6.19 14.76
N LEU A 98 5.84 -6.86 14.39
CA LEU A 98 4.83 -6.30 13.52
C LEU A 98 3.80 -5.54 14.37
N LYS A 99 3.75 -4.22 14.18
CA LYS A 99 2.92 -3.28 14.97
C LYS A 99 1.69 -2.80 14.19
N PRO A 100 0.66 -2.28 14.85
CA PRO A 100 -0.43 -1.58 14.21
C PRO A 100 0.05 -0.43 13.29
N PRO A 101 -0.77 0.02 12.32
CA PRO A 101 -2.06 -0.57 11.94
C PRO A 101 -1.87 -1.81 11.06
N ALA A 102 -2.57 -2.88 11.38
CA ALA A 102 -2.57 -4.11 10.59
C ALA A 102 -3.91 -4.84 10.71
N ILE A 103 -4.17 -5.71 9.74
CA ILE A 103 -5.34 -6.61 9.74
C ILE A 103 -4.88 -8.05 9.97
N PHE A 104 -5.72 -8.84 10.62
CA PHE A 104 -5.51 -10.27 10.81
C PHE A 104 -6.56 -11.04 10.03
N ILE A 105 -6.13 -11.90 9.10
CA ILE A 105 -7.00 -12.71 8.24
C ILE A 105 -6.80 -14.18 8.61
N VAL A 106 -7.90 -14.90 8.79
CA VAL A 106 -7.92 -16.32 9.15
C VAL A 106 -8.75 -17.10 8.14
N GLY A 107 -8.22 -18.16 7.59
CA GLY A 107 -8.94 -19.06 6.67
C GLY A 107 -8.05 -19.63 5.57
N ASN A 108 -8.54 -20.67 4.90
CA ASN A 108 -7.81 -21.38 3.83
C ASN A 108 -7.48 -20.48 2.62
N VAL A 109 -8.20 -19.37 2.44
CA VAL A 109 -7.91 -18.37 1.39
C VAL A 109 -6.50 -17.77 1.50
N VAL A 110 -5.89 -17.83 2.69
CA VAL A 110 -4.51 -17.34 2.91
C VAL A 110 -3.51 -18.08 2.03
N LYS A 111 -3.73 -19.37 1.76
CA LYS A 111 -2.88 -20.17 0.88
C LYS A 111 -2.84 -19.67 -0.57
N LEU A 112 -3.89 -18.97 -1.00
CA LEU A 112 -3.97 -18.40 -2.34
C LEU A 112 -3.00 -17.21 -2.54
N ARG A 113 -2.45 -16.68 -1.46
CA ARG A 113 -1.51 -15.56 -1.54
C ARG A 113 -0.32 -15.88 -2.46
N GLU A 114 0.19 -17.08 -2.45
CA GLU A 114 1.34 -17.48 -3.28
C GLU A 114 1.09 -17.19 -4.77
N GLN A 115 -0.15 -17.34 -5.22
CA GLN A 115 -0.56 -17.13 -6.60
C GLN A 115 -1.10 -15.71 -6.85
N LEU A 116 -1.66 -15.05 -5.82
CA LEU A 116 -2.41 -13.80 -5.95
C LEU A 116 -1.69 -12.56 -5.37
N GLN A 117 -0.44 -12.66 -4.98
CA GLN A 117 0.34 -11.56 -4.37
C GLN A 117 0.80 -10.50 -5.40
N TRP A 118 -0.17 -9.91 -6.10
CA TRP A 118 0.08 -8.96 -7.19
C TRP A 118 0.80 -7.67 -6.77
N PHE A 119 0.65 -7.24 -5.50
CA PHE A 119 1.21 -5.98 -5.03
C PHE A 119 2.68 -6.10 -4.66
N ASP A 120 3.04 -7.12 -3.88
CA ASP A 120 4.40 -7.39 -3.42
C ASP A 120 5.33 -7.82 -4.59
N ASN A 121 4.76 -8.30 -5.68
CA ASN A 121 5.49 -8.72 -6.88
C ASN A 121 5.73 -7.57 -7.87
N LYS A 122 5.32 -6.34 -7.54
CA LYS A 122 5.62 -5.19 -8.38
C LYS A 122 7.14 -4.93 -8.43
N PRO A 123 7.69 -4.53 -9.61
CA PRO A 123 9.14 -4.46 -9.83
C PRO A 123 9.87 -3.47 -8.91
N LEU A 124 9.16 -2.45 -8.43
CA LEU A 124 9.73 -1.44 -7.53
C LEU A 124 9.16 -1.51 -6.10
N PHE A 125 8.49 -2.61 -5.76
CA PHE A 125 7.97 -2.79 -4.40
C PHE A 125 9.06 -2.67 -3.34
N GLY A 126 8.79 -1.89 -2.29
CA GLY A 126 9.74 -1.63 -1.20
C GLY A 126 10.90 -0.68 -1.55
N LYS A 127 10.94 -0.14 -2.77
CA LYS A 127 11.94 0.86 -3.16
C LYS A 127 11.44 2.27 -2.88
N THR A 128 12.35 3.14 -2.41
CA THR A 128 12.11 4.58 -2.31
C THR A 128 12.92 5.27 -3.40
N ILE A 129 12.25 6.09 -4.22
CA ILE A 129 12.84 6.79 -5.35
C ILE A 129 12.65 8.30 -5.15
N VAL A 130 13.73 9.05 -5.28
CA VAL A 130 13.68 10.51 -5.24
C VAL A 130 13.61 11.04 -6.67
N VAL A 131 12.58 11.85 -6.97
CA VAL A 131 12.40 12.51 -8.26
C VAL A 131 12.76 13.98 -8.10
N THR A 132 13.84 14.39 -8.75
CA THR A 132 14.39 15.78 -8.65
C THR A 132 13.88 16.71 -9.75
N ARG A 133 13.06 16.21 -10.64
CA ARG A 133 12.51 16.97 -11.79
C ARG A 133 11.56 18.08 -11.33
N ALA A 134 11.48 19.18 -12.09
CA ALA A 134 10.54 20.26 -11.83
C ALA A 134 9.08 19.74 -11.68
N ARG A 135 8.35 20.26 -10.70
CA ARG A 135 7.04 19.74 -10.25
C ARG A 135 6.03 19.54 -11.39
N ALA A 136 5.93 20.48 -12.32
CA ALA A 136 5.02 20.38 -13.47
C ALA A 136 5.28 19.18 -14.39
N GLN A 137 6.51 18.65 -14.40
CA GLN A 137 6.94 17.53 -15.25
C GLN A 137 7.10 16.20 -14.49
N ALA A 138 7.07 16.26 -13.16
CA ALA A 138 7.28 15.08 -12.29
C ALA A 138 6.06 14.15 -12.26
N SER A 139 4.84 14.67 -12.40
CA SER A 139 3.59 13.96 -12.12
C SER A 139 3.36 12.68 -12.96
N ALA A 140 3.80 12.64 -14.21
CA ALA A 140 3.67 11.44 -15.06
C ALA A 140 4.66 10.35 -14.63
N LEU A 141 5.93 10.71 -14.38
CA LEU A 141 6.95 9.79 -13.90
C LEU A 141 6.61 9.26 -12.50
N THR A 142 6.20 10.14 -11.58
CA THR A 142 5.75 9.77 -10.22
C THR A 142 4.67 8.70 -10.30
N ARG A 143 3.59 8.92 -11.08
CA ARG A 143 2.53 7.92 -11.23
C ARG A 143 3.01 6.58 -11.79
N GLN A 144 3.94 6.58 -12.74
CA GLN A 144 4.50 5.34 -13.29
C GLN A 144 5.34 4.58 -12.25
N LEU A 145 6.15 5.28 -11.47
CA LEU A 145 6.96 4.69 -10.40
C LEU A 145 6.07 4.12 -9.27
N GLU A 146 5.04 4.86 -8.86
CA GLU A 146 4.06 4.39 -7.87
C GLU A 146 3.23 3.21 -8.39
N ALA A 147 2.81 3.24 -9.64
CA ALA A 147 2.15 2.11 -10.29
C ALA A 147 3.02 0.85 -10.30
N ALA A 148 4.34 1.01 -10.43
CA ALA A 148 5.33 -0.04 -10.32
C ALA A 148 5.65 -0.47 -8.86
N GLY A 149 5.04 0.17 -7.86
CA GLY A 149 5.14 -0.19 -6.44
C GLY A 149 6.16 0.61 -5.63
N ALA A 150 6.78 1.64 -6.19
CA ALA A 150 7.72 2.48 -5.47
C ALA A 150 7.02 3.45 -4.50
N ARG A 151 7.75 3.82 -3.44
CA ARG A 151 7.51 5.06 -2.71
C ARG A 151 8.24 6.18 -3.43
N VAL A 152 7.53 7.22 -3.85
CA VAL A 152 8.15 8.37 -4.52
C VAL A 152 8.24 9.56 -3.58
N ILE A 153 9.42 10.19 -3.55
CA ILE A 153 9.67 11.45 -2.87
C ILE A 153 9.98 12.49 -3.94
N GLU A 154 9.09 13.46 -4.12
CA GLU A 154 9.35 14.58 -5.01
C GLU A 154 10.20 15.63 -4.30
N ALA A 155 11.41 15.87 -4.82
CA ALA A 155 12.36 16.87 -4.33
C ALA A 155 12.85 17.71 -5.51
N PRO A 156 12.02 18.61 -6.07
CA PRO A 156 12.38 19.42 -7.23
C PRO A 156 13.65 20.24 -6.96
N ALA A 157 14.71 20.01 -7.73
CA ALA A 157 15.98 20.72 -7.59
C ALA A 157 16.01 22.07 -8.32
N ILE A 158 15.04 22.27 -9.25
CA ILE A 158 14.96 23.51 -10.05
C ILE A 158 13.53 24.03 -10.08
N LYS A 159 13.42 25.35 -10.16
CA LYS A 159 12.18 26.07 -10.43
C LYS A 159 12.39 26.93 -11.68
N ILE A 160 11.49 26.78 -12.65
CA ILE A 160 11.49 27.64 -13.83
C ILE A 160 10.72 28.90 -13.47
N ILE A 161 11.35 30.05 -13.65
CA ILE A 161 10.76 31.36 -13.42
C ILE A 161 10.87 32.19 -14.70
N PRO A 162 9.96 33.12 -14.95
CA PRO A 162 10.11 34.10 -16.02
C PRO A 162 11.40 34.90 -15.87
N PRO A 163 12.05 35.31 -16.95
CA PRO A 163 13.20 36.22 -16.88
C PRO A 163 12.75 37.59 -16.33
N GLU A 164 13.67 38.30 -15.70
CA GLU A 164 13.42 39.66 -15.18
C GLU A 164 13.28 40.67 -16.31
N ASP A 165 13.94 40.42 -17.46
CA ASP A 165 13.93 41.30 -18.63
C ASP A 165 13.76 40.46 -19.92
N TYR A 166 12.73 40.78 -20.69
CA TYR A 166 12.41 40.15 -21.97
C TYR A 166 13.03 40.90 -23.16
N THR A 167 13.60 42.11 -22.95
CA THR A 167 14.15 42.95 -24.03
C THR A 167 15.13 42.23 -24.96
N PRO A 168 16.07 41.37 -24.47
CA PRO A 168 16.97 40.63 -25.38
C PRO A 168 16.22 39.64 -26.26
N LEU A 169 15.17 39.00 -25.73
CA LEU A 169 14.35 38.03 -26.48
C LEU A 169 13.49 38.77 -27.54
N ASP A 170 12.84 39.86 -27.14
CA ASP A 170 11.99 40.65 -28.05
C ASP A 170 12.80 41.17 -29.23
N LYS A 171 13.99 41.72 -28.99
CA LYS A 171 14.91 42.12 -30.07
C LYS A 171 15.32 40.99 -30.98
N ALA A 172 15.54 39.78 -30.43
CA ALA A 172 15.86 38.63 -31.24
C ALA A 172 14.67 38.16 -32.11
N ILE A 173 13.44 38.24 -31.55
CA ILE A 173 12.21 37.93 -32.29
C ILE A 173 11.97 38.96 -33.41
N GLU A 174 12.15 40.24 -33.17
CA GLU A 174 12.03 41.29 -34.20
C GLU A 174 12.98 41.03 -35.36
N ASN A 175 14.17 40.54 -35.08
CA ASN A 175 15.22 40.23 -36.06
C ASN A 175 15.20 38.76 -36.53
N ILE A 176 14.15 37.99 -36.28
CA ILE A 176 14.13 36.54 -36.49
C ILE A 176 14.43 36.13 -37.95
N LYS A 177 14.04 36.96 -38.93
CA LYS A 177 14.29 36.73 -40.35
C LYS A 177 15.76 36.82 -40.75
N THR A 178 16.63 37.38 -39.89
CA THR A 178 18.07 37.46 -40.16
C THR A 178 18.82 36.21 -39.72
N TYR A 179 18.21 35.37 -38.88
CA TYR A 179 18.82 34.13 -38.42
C TYR A 179 18.58 32.99 -39.41
N LYS A 180 19.56 32.11 -39.60
CA LYS A 180 19.44 30.90 -40.41
C LYS A 180 18.83 29.75 -39.64
N TRP A 181 18.96 29.75 -38.34
CA TRP A 181 18.51 28.67 -37.45
C TRP A 181 17.90 29.21 -36.15
N LEU A 182 16.81 28.63 -35.72
CA LEU A 182 16.27 28.77 -34.38
C LEU A 182 16.43 27.40 -33.70
N ILE A 183 17.18 27.34 -32.60
CA ILE A 183 17.47 26.11 -31.87
C ILE A 183 16.83 26.21 -30.49
N LEU A 184 15.88 25.31 -30.20
CA LEU A 184 15.23 25.19 -28.90
C LEU A 184 15.71 23.89 -28.24
N THR A 185 16.39 23.98 -27.10
CA THR A 185 17.08 22.84 -26.48
C THR A 185 16.22 22.10 -25.44
N SER A 186 15.01 22.55 -25.16
CA SER A 186 14.13 21.93 -24.19
C SER A 186 12.65 22.18 -24.49
N ALA A 187 11.77 21.29 -24.02
CA ALA A 187 10.33 21.46 -24.12
C ALA A 187 9.87 22.75 -23.40
N ASN A 188 10.51 23.13 -22.30
CA ASN A 188 10.23 24.39 -21.60
C ASN A 188 10.59 25.60 -22.43
N GLY A 189 11.72 25.55 -23.16
CA GLY A 189 12.13 26.60 -24.08
C GLY A 189 11.12 26.77 -25.22
N VAL A 190 10.59 25.68 -25.77
CA VAL A 190 9.51 25.72 -26.78
C VAL A 190 8.29 26.38 -26.19
N THR A 191 7.80 25.92 -25.03
CA THR A 191 6.60 26.47 -24.38
C THR A 191 6.77 27.96 -24.06
N SER A 192 7.92 28.37 -23.53
CA SER A 192 8.15 29.78 -23.17
C SER A 192 8.35 30.69 -24.38
N PHE A 193 8.78 30.13 -25.52
CA PHE A 193 8.98 30.93 -26.74
C PHE A 193 7.67 31.19 -27.51
N PHE A 194 6.72 30.25 -27.44
CA PHE A 194 5.45 30.33 -28.18
C PHE A 194 4.24 30.75 -27.33
N ASN A 195 4.38 30.97 -26.02
CA ASN A 195 3.38 31.54 -25.13
C ASN A 195 3.65 32.98 -24.80
#